data_8da7195b21f4281644a51695141367e8
#
_entry.id   8da7195b21f4281644a51695141367e8
#
_cell.length_a   1.000
_cell.length_b   1.000
_cell.length_c   1.000
_cell.angle_alpha   90.00
_cell.angle_beta   90.00
_cell.angle_gamma   90.00
#
_symmetry.space_group_name_H-M   'P 1'
#
loop_
_entity.id
_entity.type
_entity.pdbx_description
1 polymer ?
#
loop_
_entity_poly.entity_id
_entity_poly.type
_entity_poly.pdbx_seq_one_letter_code
_entity_poly.pdbx_strand_id
1 'polypeptide(L)'
;MTTYIWSIDDAGSGEKLVESMDRTCSFFDSRGVKSTWFVIPKPNNSPLSPAWREELAKEIHAGHDIQLHGLTHADCYEFGPPAWPATSIQATMQPNFDARRDELMQRYTVEKLQARLEEGLEIFKTELGVEPTAFRAPCGAISKPLFRALRNVGIQYHSVMYISGTGYQHLPHNSGSLEQKWVDNMPHRPFVWYDDIIEAPILNEYTWRGSGQRSAEFIELAKQDIDRIAEESPIAVLLMHTHGIADDYEHTFRLINAVVEHVERKGGNFATFDEVIRSGALAAAATEKGPDLLAV
;
A
#
# COMPACT_ATOMS: atom_id res chain seq x y z
N MET A 1 13.37 -6.15 17.58
CA MET A 1 13.44 -4.82 16.92
C MET A 1 12.59 -4.89 15.66
N THR A 2 11.65 -3.97 15.50
CA THR A 2 10.74 -3.94 14.33
C THR A 2 11.23 -2.90 13.33
N THR A 3 11.24 -3.28 12.05
CA THR A 3 11.49 -2.39 10.91
C THR A 3 10.16 -1.90 10.37
N TYR A 4 10.02 -0.59 10.22
CA TYR A 4 8.80 0.05 9.71
C TYR A 4 9.02 0.53 8.27
N ILE A 5 7.99 0.36 7.45
CA ILE A 5 7.99 0.79 6.05
C ILE A 5 6.90 1.85 5.90
N TRP A 6 7.27 3.07 5.56
CA TRP A 6 6.31 4.04 5.06
C TRP A 6 5.96 3.73 3.63
N SER A 7 4.69 3.43 3.36
CA SER A 7 4.17 3.19 2.01
C SER A 7 3.11 4.21 1.64
N ILE A 8 3.13 4.69 0.41
CA ILE A 8 2.21 5.71 -0.08
C ILE A 8 1.58 5.23 -1.38
N ASP A 9 0.24 5.23 -1.46
CA ASP A 9 -0.50 4.81 -2.62
C ASP A 9 -0.93 5.99 -3.52
N ASP A 10 -1.35 5.67 -4.75
CA ASP A 10 -1.93 6.56 -5.76
C ASP A 10 -0.95 7.55 -6.41
N ALA A 11 0.35 7.37 -6.29
CA ALA A 11 1.29 8.15 -7.10
C ALA A 11 1.09 7.85 -8.60
N GLY A 12 1.24 8.86 -9.44
CA GLY A 12 0.96 8.78 -10.88
C GLY A 12 -0.41 9.37 -11.25
N SER A 13 -1.36 9.44 -10.33
CA SER A 13 -2.69 9.98 -10.59
C SER A 13 -2.76 11.50 -10.34
N GLY A 14 -3.30 12.25 -11.31
CA GLY A 14 -3.56 13.69 -11.17
C GLY A 14 -2.29 14.54 -10.98
N GLU A 15 -2.04 15.49 -11.88
CA GLU A 15 -0.83 16.34 -11.82
C GLU A 15 -0.71 17.17 -10.54
N LYS A 16 -1.83 17.51 -9.91
CA LYS A 16 -1.83 18.27 -8.65
C LYS A 16 -1.18 17.50 -7.48
N LEU A 17 -1.07 16.18 -7.60
CA LEU A 17 -0.51 15.31 -6.57
C LEU A 17 1.01 15.15 -6.68
N VAL A 18 1.64 15.65 -7.75
CA VAL A 18 3.10 15.69 -7.89
C VAL A 18 3.73 16.45 -6.72
N GLU A 19 3.15 17.61 -6.35
CA GLU A 19 3.60 18.41 -5.19
C GLU A 19 3.52 17.60 -3.88
N SER A 20 2.55 16.69 -3.77
CA SER A 20 2.45 15.84 -2.57
C SER A 20 3.64 14.91 -2.43
N MET A 21 4.14 14.35 -3.54
CA MET A 21 5.33 13.52 -3.54
C MET A 21 6.57 14.34 -3.20
N ASP A 22 6.83 15.42 -3.92
CA ASP A 22 7.98 16.31 -3.70
C ASP A 22 8.11 16.77 -2.24
N ARG A 23 7.02 17.31 -1.68
CA ARG A 23 7.02 17.82 -0.30
C ARG A 23 7.19 16.72 0.72
N THR A 24 6.57 15.55 0.50
CA THR A 24 6.61 14.44 1.45
C THR A 24 7.97 13.75 1.43
N CYS A 25 8.56 13.51 0.25
CA CYS A 25 9.91 12.98 0.14
C CYS A 25 10.94 13.92 0.76
N SER A 26 10.85 15.23 0.48
CA SER A 26 11.71 16.24 1.11
C SER A 26 11.58 16.24 2.65
N PHE A 27 10.37 16.03 3.18
CA PHE A 27 10.15 15.94 4.61
C PHE A 27 10.76 14.66 5.19
N PHE A 28 10.57 13.50 4.56
CA PHE A 28 11.20 12.25 4.96
C PHE A 28 12.73 12.36 4.96
N ASP A 29 13.31 12.97 3.93
CA ASP A 29 14.74 13.20 3.82
C ASP A 29 15.27 14.05 4.97
N SER A 30 14.54 15.08 5.37
CA SER A 30 14.89 15.91 6.53
C SER A 30 14.93 15.13 7.85
N ARG A 31 14.28 13.97 7.88
CA ARG A 31 14.24 13.05 9.03
C ARG A 31 15.20 11.85 8.88
N GLY A 32 15.94 11.77 7.77
CA GLY A 32 16.80 10.64 7.45
C GLY A 32 16.06 9.33 7.16
N VAL A 33 14.80 9.42 6.72
CA VAL A 33 13.92 8.28 6.40
C VAL A 33 13.67 8.23 4.91
N LYS A 34 13.58 7.04 4.34
CA LYS A 34 13.10 6.82 2.96
C LYS A 34 11.73 6.15 2.97
N SER A 35 10.95 6.40 1.95
CA SER A 35 9.59 5.87 1.78
C SER A 35 9.46 5.05 0.51
N THR A 36 8.44 4.20 0.47
CA THR A 36 8.05 3.41 -0.71
C THR A 36 6.77 3.98 -1.30
N TRP A 37 6.74 4.22 -2.59
CA TRP A 37 5.59 4.73 -3.32
C TRP A 37 5.03 3.67 -4.26
N PHE A 38 3.77 3.34 -4.09
CA PHE A 38 3.03 2.49 -5.00
C PHE A 38 2.43 3.35 -6.13
N VAL A 39 2.97 3.16 -7.33
CA VAL A 39 2.72 4.03 -8.49
C VAL A 39 1.81 3.35 -9.48
N ILE A 40 0.85 4.12 -10.01
CA ILE A 40 -0.06 3.72 -11.08
C ILE A 40 0.62 4.06 -12.41
N PRO A 41 1.09 3.08 -13.21
CA PRO A 41 1.88 3.37 -14.41
C PRO A 41 1.09 3.98 -15.57
N LYS A 42 -0.23 3.78 -15.59
CA LYS A 42 -1.11 4.23 -16.67
C LYS A 42 -2.44 4.78 -16.12
N PRO A 43 -2.41 5.83 -15.28
CA PRO A 43 -3.58 6.29 -14.54
C PRO A 43 -4.74 6.64 -15.48
N ASN A 44 -5.93 6.05 -15.20
CA ASN A 44 -7.13 6.22 -16.04
C ASN A 44 -6.88 5.93 -17.54
N ASN A 45 -6.06 4.93 -17.86
CA ASN A 45 -5.64 4.56 -19.23
C ASN A 45 -4.84 5.62 -19.97
N SER A 46 -4.26 6.59 -19.27
CA SER A 46 -3.39 7.61 -19.85
C SER A 46 -1.92 7.37 -19.45
N PRO A 47 -0.93 7.67 -20.29
CA PRO A 47 0.47 7.64 -19.88
C PRO A 47 0.72 8.54 -18.67
N LEU A 48 1.76 8.23 -17.89
CA LEU A 48 2.27 9.15 -16.87
C LEU A 48 2.55 10.53 -17.49
N SER A 49 2.11 11.59 -16.83
CA SER A 49 2.42 12.94 -17.30
C SER A 49 3.93 13.23 -17.24
N PRO A 50 4.45 14.17 -18.05
CA PRO A 50 5.85 14.58 -17.95
C PRO A 50 6.24 14.98 -16.51
N ALA A 51 5.36 15.70 -15.81
CA ALA A 51 5.61 16.14 -14.44
C ALA A 51 5.76 14.94 -13.47
N TRP A 52 4.91 13.90 -13.59
CA TRP A 52 5.07 12.69 -12.81
C TRP A 52 6.34 11.93 -13.13
N ARG A 53 6.72 11.80 -14.40
CA ARG A 53 7.97 11.12 -14.79
C ARG A 53 9.21 11.82 -14.24
N GLU A 54 9.23 13.15 -14.31
CA GLU A 54 10.32 13.96 -13.76
C GLU A 54 10.43 13.80 -12.23
N GLU A 55 9.31 13.91 -11.53
CA GLU A 55 9.28 13.77 -10.08
C GLU A 55 9.67 12.36 -9.62
N LEU A 56 9.11 11.31 -10.24
CA LEU A 56 9.48 9.94 -9.93
C LEU A 56 10.97 9.68 -10.17
N ALA A 57 11.53 10.15 -11.28
CA ALA A 57 12.97 10.01 -11.55
C ALA A 57 13.84 10.72 -10.50
N LYS A 58 13.43 11.91 -10.06
CA LYS A 58 14.08 12.68 -8.99
C LYS A 58 14.09 11.89 -7.68
N GLU A 59 12.94 11.35 -7.27
CA GLU A 59 12.80 10.68 -6.00
C GLU A 59 13.46 9.28 -5.98
N ILE A 60 13.47 8.57 -7.11
CA ILE A 60 14.27 7.36 -7.31
C ILE A 60 15.76 7.69 -7.10
N HIS A 61 16.25 8.79 -7.69
CA HIS A 61 17.64 9.22 -7.54
C HIS A 61 17.96 9.61 -6.08
N ALA A 62 17.00 10.17 -5.36
CA ALA A 62 17.10 10.49 -3.95
C ALA A 62 17.09 9.25 -3.04
N GLY A 63 16.74 8.07 -3.57
CA GLY A 63 16.73 6.79 -2.85
C GLY A 63 15.38 6.39 -2.25
N HIS A 64 14.30 7.05 -2.67
CA HIS A 64 12.95 6.55 -2.41
C HIS A 64 12.63 5.37 -3.31
N ASP A 65 11.83 4.44 -2.81
CA ASP A 65 11.48 3.19 -3.47
C ASP A 65 10.17 3.33 -4.24
N ILE A 66 10.11 2.76 -5.44
CA ILE A 66 8.95 2.82 -6.33
C ILE A 66 8.47 1.41 -6.65
N GLN A 67 7.22 1.11 -6.29
CA GLN A 67 6.59 -0.20 -6.47
C GLN A 67 5.28 -0.08 -7.28
N LEU A 68 4.75 -1.21 -7.76
CA LEU A 68 3.64 -1.26 -8.70
C LEU A 68 2.27 -1.19 -7.99
N HIS A 69 1.40 -0.22 -8.37
CA HIS A 69 0.02 -0.06 -7.88
C HIS A 69 -1.01 -0.29 -9.00
N GLY A 70 -1.27 -1.54 -9.33
CA GLY A 70 -2.14 -1.87 -10.45
C GLY A 70 -1.57 -1.46 -11.80
N LEU A 71 -2.44 -1.25 -12.78
CA LEU A 71 -2.08 -0.70 -14.10
C LEU A 71 -2.71 0.67 -14.30
N THR A 72 -4.03 0.77 -14.14
CA THR A 72 -4.78 1.98 -14.53
C THR A 72 -5.49 2.65 -13.36
N HIS A 73 -5.84 1.89 -12.34
CA HIS A 73 -6.73 2.33 -11.26
C HIS A 73 -8.01 3.03 -11.76
N ALA A 74 -8.45 2.70 -12.98
CA ALA A 74 -9.63 3.31 -13.58
C ALA A 74 -10.94 2.83 -12.93
N ASP A 75 -10.94 1.63 -12.38
CA ASP A 75 -11.99 1.12 -11.50
C ASP A 75 -11.38 0.30 -10.35
N CYS A 76 -12.16 0.12 -9.29
CA CYS A 76 -11.73 -0.65 -8.11
C CYS A 76 -11.74 -2.18 -8.32
N TYR A 77 -12.00 -2.68 -9.52
CA TYR A 77 -12.12 -4.12 -9.80
C TYR A 77 -11.07 -4.61 -10.80
N GLU A 78 -9.94 -3.91 -10.88
CA GLU A 78 -8.93 -4.18 -11.89
C GLU A 78 -8.31 -5.57 -11.75
N PHE A 79 -8.09 -6.04 -10.51
CA PHE A 79 -7.38 -7.28 -10.21
C PHE A 79 -8.21 -8.33 -9.45
N GLY A 80 -9.43 -8.01 -9.08
CA GLY A 80 -10.31 -8.96 -8.39
C GLY A 80 -11.60 -8.35 -7.86
N PRO A 81 -12.44 -9.18 -7.24
CA PRO A 81 -13.58 -8.72 -6.48
C PRO A 81 -13.16 -8.02 -5.19
N PRO A 82 -14.07 -7.28 -4.53
CA PRO A 82 -13.84 -6.79 -3.19
C PRO A 82 -13.46 -7.94 -2.25
N ALA A 83 -12.33 -7.84 -1.57
CA ALA A 83 -11.82 -8.88 -0.69
C ALA A 83 -11.64 -8.34 0.73
N TRP A 84 -12.54 -8.70 1.66
CA TRP A 84 -12.38 -8.37 3.06
C TRP A 84 -11.29 -9.27 3.70
N PRO A 85 -10.41 -8.78 4.56
CA PRO A 85 -10.27 -7.39 5.03
C PRO A 85 -9.35 -6.53 4.17
N ALA A 86 -9.06 -6.90 2.93
CA ALA A 86 -8.19 -6.14 2.05
C ALA A 86 -8.83 -4.83 1.59
N THR A 87 -10.16 -4.79 1.45
CA THR A 87 -10.86 -3.58 1.02
C THR A 87 -11.68 -2.95 2.14
N SER A 88 -11.39 -1.68 2.42
CA SER A 88 -12.10 -0.85 3.41
C SER A 88 -13.49 -0.40 2.97
N ILE A 89 -13.74 -0.42 1.67
CA ILE A 89 -15.00 0.08 1.09
C ILE A 89 -15.91 -1.04 0.60
N GLN A 90 -15.75 -2.25 1.13
CA GLN A 90 -16.52 -3.43 0.70
C GLN A 90 -18.03 -3.18 0.71
N ALA A 91 -18.56 -2.47 1.70
CA ALA A 91 -20.00 -2.16 1.77
C ALA A 91 -20.50 -1.35 0.57
N THR A 92 -19.68 -0.52 -0.04
CA THR A 92 -20.01 0.26 -1.24
C THR A 92 -19.59 -0.42 -2.52
N MET A 93 -18.49 -1.16 -2.51
CA MET A 93 -17.98 -1.87 -3.68
C MET A 93 -18.79 -3.13 -3.99
N GLN A 94 -19.21 -3.88 -2.99
CA GLN A 94 -19.87 -5.16 -3.19
C GLN A 94 -21.15 -5.07 -4.05
N PRO A 95 -22.09 -4.13 -3.81
CA PRO A 95 -23.27 -3.98 -4.66
C PRO A 95 -22.94 -3.66 -6.13
N ASN A 96 -21.93 -2.82 -6.37
CA ASN A 96 -21.49 -2.48 -7.72
C ASN A 96 -20.82 -3.68 -8.42
N PHE A 97 -20.04 -4.44 -7.69
CA PHE A 97 -19.46 -5.68 -8.18
C PHE A 97 -20.55 -6.68 -8.55
N ASP A 98 -21.53 -6.88 -7.67
CA ASP A 98 -22.61 -7.84 -7.89
C ASP A 98 -23.46 -7.49 -9.11
N ALA A 99 -23.71 -6.20 -9.35
CA ALA A 99 -24.42 -5.71 -10.53
C ALA A 99 -23.68 -5.96 -11.85
N ARG A 100 -22.34 -6.09 -11.79
CA ARG A 100 -21.46 -6.29 -12.96
C ARG A 100 -20.71 -7.62 -12.92
N ARG A 101 -21.12 -8.54 -12.07
CA ARG A 101 -20.37 -9.77 -11.75
C ARG A 101 -19.95 -10.54 -12.99
N ASP A 102 -20.87 -10.83 -13.92
CA ASP A 102 -20.60 -11.64 -15.10
C ASP A 102 -19.58 -10.99 -16.04
N GLU A 103 -19.60 -9.67 -16.17
CA GLU A 103 -18.60 -8.90 -16.91
C GLU A 103 -17.24 -8.93 -16.21
N LEU A 104 -17.23 -8.61 -14.90
CA LEU A 104 -16.01 -8.47 -14.13
C LEU A 104 -15.27 -9.81 -13.96
N MET A 105 -16.02 -10.89 -13.72
CA MET A 105 -15.42 -12.22 -13.55
C MET A 105 -14.64 -12.69 -14.78
N GLN A 106 -15.03 -12.24 -15.98
CA GLN A 106 -14.31 -12.54 -17.23
C GLN A 106 -12.92 -11.87 -17.29
N ARG A 107 -12.63 -10.90 -16.42
CA ARG A 107 -11.34 -10.19 -16.35
C ARG A 107 -10.31 -10.93 -15.53
N TYR A 108 -10.74 -11.87 -14.66
CA TYR A 108 -9.88 -12.50 -13.63
C TYR A 108 -9.37 -13.86 -14.07
N THR A 109 -8.80 -13.95 -15.29
CA THR A 109 -8.00 -15.11 -15.68
C THR A 109 -6.51 -14.78 -15.50
N VAL A 110 -5.70 -15.81 -15.27
CA VAL A 110 -4.25 -15.65 -15.09
C VAL A 110 -3.64 -14.88 -16.26
N GLU A 111 -4.02 -15.24 -17.50
CA GLU A 111 -3.48 -14.64 -18.72
C GLU A 111 -3.78 -13.15 -18.83
N LYS A 112 -5.04 -12.74 -18.50
CA LYS A 112 -5.44 -11.35 -18.58
C LYS A 112 -4.82 -10.49 -17.49
N LEU A 113 -4.71 -11.04 -16.28
CA LEU A 113 -4.07 -10.36 -15.16
C LEU A 113 -2.56 -10.26 -15.37
N GLN A 114 -1.94 -11.32 -15.89
CA GLN A 114 -0.53 -11.32 -16.25
C GLN A 114 -0.23 -10.26 -17.32
N ALA A 115 -1.03 -10.19 -18.40
CA ALA A 115 -0.84 -9.19 -19.43
C ALA A 115 -0.90 -7.75 -18.90
N ARG A 116 -1.80 -7.46 -17.92
CA ARG A 116 -1.83 -6.15 -17.25
C ARG A 116 -0.59 -5.87 -16.43
N LEU A 117 -0.11 -6.87 -15.69
CA LEU A 117 1.12 -6.75 -14.92
C LEU A 117 2.34 -6.53 -15.84
N GLU A 118 2.45 -7.29 -16.92
CA GLU A 118 3.51 -7.15 -17.92
C GLU A 118 3.51 -5.74 -18.56
N GLU A 119 2.33 -5.20 -18.91
CA GLU A 119 2.20 -3.84 -19.43
C GLU A 119 2.69 -2.81 -18.39
N GLY A 120 2.29 -2.96 -17.12
CA GLY A 120 2.74 -2.08 -16.04
C GLY A 120 4.25 -2.14 -15.83
N LEU A 121 4.82 -3.34 -15.77
CA LEU A 121 6.26 -3.55 -15.61
C LEU A 121 7.07 -3.00 -16.78
N GLU A 122 6.58 -3.14 -18.01
CA GLU A 122 7.23 -2.57 -19.19
C GLU A 122 7.27 -1.04 -19.16
N ILE A 123 6.18 -0.39 -18.67
CA ILE A 123 6.15 1.07 -18.48
C ILE A 123 7.20 1.48 -17.44
N PHE A 124 7.26 0.80 -16.30
CA PHE A 124 8.27 1.10 -15.27
C PHE A 124 9.69 0.97 -15.81
N LYS A 125 9.97 -0.10 -16.55
CA LYS A 125 11.28 -0.34 -17.12
C LYS A 125 11.66 0.71 -18.17
N THR A 126 10.74 1.03 -19.07
CA THR A 126 11.03 1.92 -20.22
C THR A 126 10.98 3.40 -19.86
N GLU A 127 10.08 3.82 -18.96
CA GLU A 127 9.90 5.22 -18.63
C GLU A 127 10.63 5.67 -17.35
N LEU A 128 10.83 4.75 -16.39
CA LEU A 128 11.42 5.06 -15.09
C LEU A 128 12.77 4.35 -14.85
N GLY A 129 13.09 3.32 -15.63
CA GLY A 129 14.33 2.55 -15.48
C GLY A 129 14.39 1.68 -14.22
N VAL A 130 13.22 1.33 -13.65
CA VAL A 130 13.10 0.50 -12.43
C VAL A 130 12.33 -0.79 -12.71
N GLU A 131 12.60 -1.81 -11.90
CA GLU A 131 11.90 -3.09 -11.94
C GLU A 131 11.25 -3.33 -10.57
N PRO A 132 9.92 -3.07 -10.44
CA PRO A 132 9.21 -3.31 -9.19
C PRO A 132 9.29 -4.76 -8.72
N THR A 133 9.48 -4.97 -7.44
CA THR A 133 9.56 -6.28 -6.80
C THR A 133 8.34 -6.59 -5.95
N ALA A 134 7.55 -5.57 -5.62
CA ALA A 134 6.31 -5.67 -4.86
C ALA A 134 5.12 -5.10 -5.65
N PHE A 135 3.94 -5.59 -5.31
CA PHE A 135 2.68 -5.18 -5.91
C PHE A 135 1.64 -4.85 -4.83
N ARG A 136 0.83 -3.84 -5.09
CA ARG A 136 -0.38 -3.54 -4.31
C ARG A 136 -1.57 -3.39 -5.24
N ALA A 137 -2.63 -4.17 -4.99
CA ALA A 137 -3.84 -4.08 -5.80
C ALA A 137 -4.63 -2.81 -5.47
N PRO A 138 -5.07 -2.03 -6.47
CA PRO A 138 -5.99 -0.91 -6.27
C PRO A 138 -7.22 -1.29 -5.46
N CYS A 139 -7.64 -0.42 -4.55
CA CYS A 139 -8.81 -0.61 -3.68
C CYS A 139 -8.82 -1.92 -2.86
N GLY A 140 -7.72 -2.64 -2.77
CA GLY A 140 -7.66 -3.95 -2.11
C GLY A 140 -8.48 -5.06 -2.78
N ALA A 141 -8.84 -4.88 -4.04
CA ALA A 141 -9.61 -5.87 -4.80
C ALA A 141 -8.68 -6.90 -5.43
N ILE A 142 -8.75 -8.14 -4.97
CA ILE A 142 -7.83 -9.23 -5.32
C ILE A 142 -8.56 -10.52 -5.67
N SER A 143 -7.90 -11.39 -6.42
CA SER A 143 -8.40 -12.71 -6.82
C SER A 143 -7.29 -13.77 -6.77
N LYS A 144 -7.65 -15.05 -6.62
CA LYS A 144 -6.64 -16.13 -6.64
C LYS A 144 -5.81 -16.16 -7.94
N PRO A 145 -6.38 -15.97 -9.15
CA PRO A 145 -5.61 -15.87 -10.38
C PRO A 145 -4.55 -14.75 -10.38
N LEU A 146 -4.76 -13.67 -9.63
CA LEU A 146 -3.77 -12.59 -9.49
C LEU A 146 -2.45 -13.11 -8.91
N PHE A 147 -2.52 -13.92 -7.85
CA PHE A 147 -1.31 -14.43 -7.20
C PHE A 147 -0.49 -15.31 -8.15
N ARG A 148 -1.15 -16.13 -8.97
CA ARG A 148 -0.48 -16.89 -10.02
C ARG A 148 0.13 -15.98 -11.09
N ALA A 149 -0.57 -14.93 -11.50
CA ALA A 149 -0.08 -13.95 -12.47
C ALA A 149 1.13 -13.18 -11.92
N LEU A 150 1.10 -12.73 -10.67
CA LEU A 150 2.23 -12.09 -9.99
C LEU A 150 3.48 -12.98 -10.01
N ARG A 151 3.31 -14.25 -9.63
CA ARG A 151 4.40 -15.22 -9.67
C ARG A 151 4.98 -15.40 -11.08
N ASN A 152 4.13 -15.48 -12.11
CA ASN A 152 4.55 -15.65 -13.48
C ASN A 152 5.39 -14.49 -14.01
N VAL A 153 5.12 -13.26 -13.56
CA VAL A 153 5.90 -12.06 -13.93
C VAL A 153 7.08 -11.78 -12.99
N GLY A 154 7.33 -12.66 -12.00
CA GLY A 154 8.48 -12.56 -11.10
C GLY A 154 8.25 -11.68 -9.86
N ILE A 155 7.05 -11.15 -9.64
CA ILE A 155 6.70 -10.43 -8.41
C ILE A 155 6.35 -11.47 -7.33
N GLN A 156 7.07 -11.42 -6.21
CA GLN A 156 6.90 -12.35 -5.10
C GLN A 156 6.34 -11.70 -3.83
N TYR A 157 6.19 -10.40 -3.82
CA TYR A 157 5.77 -9.64 -2.63
C TYR A 157 4.51 -8.83 -2.93
N HIS A 158 3.60 -8.88 -1.98
CA HIS A 158 2.29 -8.22 -2.05
C HIS A 158 2.00 -7.51 -0.73
N SER A 159 1.21 -6.44 -0.76
CA SER A 159 0.85 -5.72 0.46
C SER A 159 -0.51 -5.05 0.28
N VAL A 160 -1.55 -5.65 0.83
CA VAL A 160 -2.93 -5.14 0.66
C VAL A 160 -3.82 -5.39 1.87
N MET A 161 -3.46 -6.39 2.71
CA MET A 161 -4.31 -6.79 3.83
C MET A 161 -4.11 -5.86 5.03
N TYR A 162 -5.20 -5.27 5.54
CA TYR A 162 -5.14 -4.46 6.75
C TYR A 162 -5.13 -5.31 8.02
N ILE A 163 -4.23 -5.00 8.94
CA ILE A 163 -4.23 -5.54 10.31
C ILE A 163 -5.26 -4.80 11.16
N SER A 164 -5.26 -3.46 11.08
CA SER A 164 -6.18 -2.64 11.85
C SER A 164 -7.50 -2.45 11.11
N GLY A 165 -8.58 -2.92 11.74
CA GLY A 165 -9.93 -2.67 11.24
C GLY A 165 -10.31 -1.19 11.27
N THR A 166 -9.66 -0.37 12.10
CA THR A 166 -9.86 1.06 12.14
C THR A 166 -9.47 1.71 10.80
N GLY A 167 -8.35 1.29 10.18
CA GLY A 167 -7.89 1.83 8.91
C GLY A 167 -8.96 1.71 7.84
N TYR A 168 -9.40 0.52 7.52
CA TYR A 168 -10.37 0.34 6.45
C TYR A 168 -11.80 0.81 6.82
N GLN A 169 -12.18 0.85 8.10
CA GLN A 169 -13.49 1.37 8.51
C GLN A 169 -13.62 2.87 8.32
N HIS A 170 -12.53 3.63 8.45
CA HIS A 170 -12.55 5.08 8.36
C HIS A 170 -12.37 5.62 6.95
N LEU A 171 -11.80 4.85 6.03
CA LEU A 171 -11.54 5.28 4.66
C LEU A 171 -12.77 5.91 3.96
N PRO A 172 -13.99 5.32 4.00
CA PRO A 172 -15.10 5.88 3.24
C PRO A 172 -15.78 7.11 3.86
N HIS A 173 -15.72 7.31 5.19
CA HIS A 173 -16.69 8.21 5.83
C HIS A 173 -16.14 9.17 6.87
N ASN A 174 -14.86 9.15 7.17
CA ASN A 174 -14.26 9.98 8.23
C ASN A 174 -15.07 9.98 9.55
N SER A 175 -15.70 8.87 9.87
CA SER A 175 -16.60 8.71 11.02
C SER A 175 -16.32 7.38 11.71
N GLY A 176 -16.79 7.25 12.94
CA GLY A 176 -16.65 6.05 13.73
C GLY A 176 -15.62 6.17 14.84
N SER A 177 -15.52 5.12 15.63
CA SER A 177 -14.59 5.03 16.75
C SER A 177 -13.16 4.84 16.27
N LEU A 178 -12.20 5.53 16.88
CA LEU A 178 -10.77 5.28 16.74
C LEU A 178 -10.26 4.22 17.75
N GLU A 179 -11.16 3.40 18.27
CA GLU A 179 -10.73 2.25 19.07
C GLU A 179 -9.88 1.30 18.23
N GLN A 180 -8.77 0.88 18.80
CA GLN A 180 -7.88 -0.08 18.17
C GLN A 180 -8.58 -1.44 18.02
N LYS A 181 -9.02 -1.76 16.82
CA LYS A 181 -9.64 -3.04 16.47
C LYS A 181 -8.82 -3.72 15.42
N TRP A 182 -8.10 -4.74 15.82
CA TRP A 182 -7.32 -5.54 14.90
C TRP A 182 -8.15 -6.68 14.34
N VAL A 183 -7.86 -7.03 13.10
CA VAL A 183 -8.58 -8.08 12.38
C VAL A 183 -8.21 -9.43 12.97
N ASP A 184 -9.21 -10.15 13.47
CA ASP A 184 -9.03 -11.51 13.94
C ASP A 184 -8.81 -12.47 12.77
N ASN A 185 -8.14 -13.59 13.04
CA ASN A 185 -7.87 -14.66 12.07
C ASN A 185 -7.01 -14.27 10.86
N MET A 186 -6.25 -13.19 10.98
CA MET A 186 -5.23 -12.77 10.03
C MET A 186 -3.88 -12.71 10.73
N PRO A 187 -2.79 -13.18 10.09
CA PRO A 187 -1.45 -12.92 10.62
C PRO A 187 -1.17 -11.42 10.69
N HIS A 188 -0.65 -10.94 11.83
CA HIS A 188 -0.24 -9.56 12.01
C HIS A 188 1.22 -9.32 11.59
N ARG A 189 1.83 -10.30 11.00
CA ARG A 189 3.21 -10.29 10.49
C ARG A 189 3.23 -10.78 9.05
N PRO A 190 4.32 -10.58 8.29
CA PRO A 190 4.44 -11.13 6.95
C PRO A 190 4.16 -12.64 6.93
N PHE A 191 3.44 -13.10 5.91
CA PHE A 191 3.03 -14.49 5.77
C PHE A 191 3.05 -14.96 4.31
N VAL A 192 3.18 -16.25 4.09
CA VAL A 192 3.07 -16.86 2.76
C VAL A 192 1.59 -17.04 2.41
N TRP A 193 1.17 -16.52 1.30
CA TRP A 193 -0.22 -16.64 0.85
C TRP A 193 -0.35 -17.51 -0.42
N TYR A 194 -1.32 -17.23 -1.28
CA TYR A 194 -1.53 -18.00 -2.50
C TYR A 194 -0.31 -17.99 -3.42
N ASP A 195 -0.06 -19.12 -4.09
CA ASP A 195 1.03 -19.29 -5.05
C ASP A 195 2.44 -18.90 -4.52
N ASP A 196 2.63 -19.07 -3.21
CA ASP A 196 3.87 -18.74 -2.47
C ASP A 196 4.25 -17.24 -2.54
N ILE A 197 3.28 -16.37 -2.80
CA ILE A 197 3.46 -14.91 -2.68
C ILE A 197 3.51 -14.54 -1.19
N ILE A 198 4.42 -13.67 -0.84
CA ILE A 198 4.55 -13.15 0.52
C ILE A 198 3.71 -11.90 0.66
N GLU A 199 2.73 -11.94 1.55
CA GLU A 199 1.96 -10.78 1.96
C GLU A 199 2.68 -10.04 3.10
N ALA A 200 2.86 -8.73 2.94
CA ALA A 200 3.29 -7.81 3.99
C ALA A 200 2.07 -7.00 4.44
N PRO A 201 1.40 -7.37 5.55
CA PRO A 201 0.17 -6.72 5.96
C PRO A 201 0.36 -5.24 6.29
N ILE A 202 -0.64 -4.44 5.92
CA ILE A 202 -0.71 -3.02 6.22
C ILE A 202 -1.21 -2.84 7.65
N LEU A 203 -0.43 -2.14 8.47
CA LEU A 203 -0.82 -1.88 9.86
C LEU A 203 -2.07 -1.03 9.92
N ASN A 204 -2.04 0.14 9.29
CA ASN A 204 -3.18 1.05 9.23
C ASN A 204 -2.90 2.17 8.20
N GLU A 205 -3.95 2.93 7.89
CA GLU A 205 -3.89 4.17 7.11
C GLU A 205 -4.14 5.37 8.03
N TYR A 206 -3.29 6.39 7.98
CA TYR A 206 -3.29 7.47 8.98
C TYR A 206 -3.52 8.88 8.41
N THR A 207 -3.54 9.05 7.09
CA THR A 207 -3.66 10.38 6.47
C THR A 207 -5.04 10.69 5.95
N TRP A 208 -5.72 9.73 5.37
CA TRP A 208 -6.92 9.99 4.56
C TRP A 208 -8.10 10.54 5.36
N ARG A 209 -8.18 10.32 6.63
CA ARG A 209 -9.27 10.83 7.48
C ARG A 209 -8.75 11.45 8.79
N GLY A 210 -7.44 11.65 8.86
CA GLY A 210 -6.77 12.12 10.04
C GLY A 210 -6.65 13.64 10.14
N SER A 211 -7.12 14.37 9.11
CA SER A 211 -6.93 15.82 9.02
C SER A 211 -7.75 16.63 10.04
N GLY A 212 -7.38 17.88 10.20
CA GLY A 212 -8.10 18.85 10.98
C GLY A 212 -8.20 18.50 12.46
N GLN A 213 -9.42 18.54 13.00
CA GLN A 213 -9.70 18.36 14.44
C GLN A 213 -9.29 16.98 14.97
N ARG A 214 -9.21 15.95 14.11
CA ARG A 214 -8.86 14.59 14.50
C ARG A 214 -7.37 14.25 14.38
N SER A 215 -6.54 15.20 13.94
CA SER A 215 -5.11 14.96 13.74
C SER A 215 -4.42 14.36 14.97
N ALA A 216 -4.69 14.91 16.16
CA ALA A 216 -4.08 14.40 17.40
C ALA A 216 -4.53 12.97 17.75
N GLU A 217 -5.79 12.62 17.47
CA GLU A 217 -6.34 11.29 17.72
C GLU A 217 -5.69 10.25 16.80
N PHE A 218 -5.51 10.58 15.50
CA PHE A 218 -4.85 9.68 14.55
C PHE A 218 -3.36 9.50 14.83
N ILE A 219 -2.67 10.53 15.30
CA ILE A 219 -1.27 10.44 15.75
C ILE A 219 -1.16 9.52 16.97
N GLU A 220 -2.07 9.62 17.92
CA GLU A 220 -2.07 8.75 19.08
C GLU A 220 -2.43 7.31 18.72
N LEU A 221 -3.40 7.10 17.83
CA LEU A 221 -3.70 5.79 17.28
C LEU A 221 -2.48 5.15 16.60
N ALA A 222 -1.75 5.92 15.78
CA ALA A 222 -0.54 5.44 15.13
C ALA A 222 0.51 4.94 16.13
N LYS A 223 0.72 5.68 17.23
CA LYS A 223 1.65 5.25 18.30
C LYS A 223 1.20 3.97 18.98
N GLN A 224 -0.09 3.85 19.27
CA GLN A 224 -0.66 2.65 19.91
C GLN A 224 -0.54 1.43 18.97
N ASP A 225 -0.81 1.60 17.67
CA ASP A 225 -0.63 0.56 16.67
C ASP A 225 0.85 0.13 16.57
N ILE A 226 1.78 1.10 16.59
CA ILE A 226 3.23 0.85 16.59
C ILE A 226 3.67 0.08 17.84
N ASP A 227 3.20 0.48 19.02
CA ASP A 227 3.55 -0.21 20.26
C ASP A 227 3.08 -1.66 20.25
N ARG A 228 1.88 -1.91 19.77
CA ARG A 228 1.33 -3.25 19.68
C ARG A 228 2.03 -4.10 18.62
N ILE A 229 2.22 -3.58 17.41
CA ILE A 229 2.82 -4.38 16.32
C ILE A 229 4.28 -4.75 16.63
N ALA A 230 4.99 -3.91 17.40
CA ALA A 230 6.36 -4.19 17.80
C ALA A 230 6.52 -5.47 18.63
N GLU A 231 5.46 -5.93 19.29
CA GLU A 231 5.42 -7.18 20.06
C GLU A 231 5.12 -8.41 19.17
N GLU A 232 4.50 -8.18 18.00
CA GLU A 232 3.95 -9.25 17.18
C GLU A 232 4.72 -9.47 15.85
N SER A 233 5.35 -8.42 15.31
CA SER A 233 5.97 -8.47 13.98
C SER A 233 7.35 -7.83 13.91
N PRO A 234 8.30 -8.46 13.20
CA PRO A 234 9.60 -7.83 12.90
C PRO A 234 9.52 -6.79 11.78
N ILE A 235 8.44 -6.74 11.01
CA ILE A 235 8.21 -5.77 9.91
C ILE A 235 6.77 -5.28 9.98
N ALA A 236 6.58 -3.97 9.85
CA ALA A 236 5.28 -3.33 9.83
C ALA A 236 5.16 -2.30 8.70
N VAL A 237 4.07 -2.34 7.95
CA VAL A 237 3.81 -1.43 6.84
C VAL A 237 2.81 -0.36 7.28
N LEU A 238 3.23 0.90 7.22
CA LEU A 238 2.41 2.08 7.49
C LEU A 238 1.92 2.63 6.15
N LEU A 239 0.63 2.95 6.05
CA LEU A 239 0.06 3.41 4.79
C LEU A 239 -0.36 4.89 4.87
N MET A 240 -0.13 5.58 3.78
CA MET A 240 -0.68 6.89 3.46
C MET A 240 -1.19 6.89 2.01
N HIS A 241 -1.98 7.90 1.64
CA HIS A 241 -2.42 8.11 0.26
C HIS A 241 -2.06 9.52 -0.19
N THR A 242 -1.66 9.67 -1.46
CA THR A 242 -1.31 10.99 -2.03
C THR A 242 -2.41 12.03 -1.86
N HIS A 243 -3.67 11.62 -2.01
CA HIS A 243 -4.84 12.48 -1.80
C HIS A 243 -4.95 12.94 -0.35
N GLY A 244 -4.81 12.02 0.63
CA GLY A 244 -4.87 12.36 2.05
C GLY A 244 -3.73 13.31 2.45
N ILE A 245 -2.56 13.13 1.88
CA ILE A 245 -1.42 14.04 2.06
C ILE A 245 -1.75 15.45 1.51
N ALA A 246 -2.29 15.53 0.28
CA ALA A 246 -2.63 16.79 -0.36
C ALA A 246 -3.75 17.54 0.38
N ASP A 247 -4.67 16.83 1.01
CA ASP A 247 -5.78 17.41 1.76
C ASP A 247 -5.31 18.13 3.03
N ASP A 248 -4.24 17.62 3.69
CA ASP A 248 -3.70 18.24 4.91
C ASP A 248 -2.21 17.91 5.13
N TYR A 249 -1.35 18.73 4.56
CA TYR A 249 0.11 18.62 4.76
C TYR A 249 0.53 18.82 6.23
N GLU A 250 -0.16 19.68 6.97
CA GLU A 250 0.18 19.94 8.37
C GLU A 250 -0.04 18.68 9.22
N HIS A 251 -1.19 18.02 9.04
CA HIS A 251 -1.44 16.74 9.68
C HIS A 251 -0.40 15.71 9.29
N THR A 252 -0.13 15.55 7.98
CA THR A 252 0.81 14.56 7.46
C THR A 252 2.20 14.72 8.06
N PHE A 253 2.75 15.93 8.06
CA PHE A 253 4.09 16.17 8.59
C PHE A 253 4.17 16.01 10.11
N ARG A 254 3.14 16.41 10.84
CA ARG A 254 3.03 16.15 12.29
C ARG A 254 2.97 14.65 12.57
N LEU A 255 2.21 13.89 11.78
CA LEU A 255 2.11 12.45 11.90
C LEU A 255 3.47 11.78 11.65
N ILE A 256 4.12 12.06 10.51
CA ILE A 256 5.43 11.50 10.17
C ILE A 256 6.43 11.80 11.29
N ASN A 257 6.53 13.06 11.74
CA ASN A 257 7.44 13.45 12.80
C ASN A 257 7.18 12.68 14.09
N ALA A 258 5.93 12.62 14.54
CA ALA A 258 5.55 11.96 15.77
C ALA A 258 5.81 10.44 15.73
N VAL A 259 5.56 9.81 14.58
CA VAL A 259 5.81 8.38 14.37
C VAL A 259 7.31 8.10 14.32
N VAL A 260 8.09 8.89 13.58
CA VAL A 260 9.56 8.72 13.52
C VAL A 260 10.16 8.82 14.90
N GLU A 261 9.85 9.87 15.64
CA GLU A 261 10.35 10.04 17.02
C GLU A 261 9.91 8.92 17.97
N HIS A 262 8.70 8.40 17.79
CA HIS A 262 8.18 7.30 18.62
C HIS A 262 8.92 5.99 18.34
N VAL A 263 9.09 5.64 17.06
CA VAL A 263 9.82 4.45 16.62
C VAL A 263 11.28 4.49 17.08
N GLU A 264 11.97 5.62 16.89
CA GLU A 264 13.37 5.79 17.32
C GLU A 264 13.53 5.61 18.83
N ARG A 265 12.63 6.20 19.63
CA ARG A 265 12.64 6.02 21.10
C ARG A 265 12.44 4.56 21.54
N LYS A 266 11.73 3.77 20.74
CA LYS A 266 11.50 2.34 20.99
C LYS A 266 12.60 1.44 20.42
N GLY A 267 13.61 2.02 19.78
CA GLY A 267 14.71 1.29 19.16
C GLY A 267 14.34 0.61 17.83
N GLY A 268 13.23 0.99 17.21
CA GLY A 268 12.88 0.57 15.84
C GLY A 268 13.66 1.36 14.79
N ASN A 269 13.52 0.95 13.54
CA ASN A 269 14.14 1.62 12.39
C ASN A 269 13.16 1.67 11.21
N PHE A 270 13.50 2.49 10.21
CA PHE A 270 12.77 2.57 8.95
C PHE A 270 13.58 1.98 7.81
N ALA A 271 12.89 1.38 6.84
CA ALA A 271 13.45 0.91 5.59
C ALA A 271 12.38 0.99 4.48
N THR A 272 12.80 0.90 3.22
CA THR A 272 11.89 0.76 2.08
C THR A 272 11.50 -0.70 1.86
N PHE A 273 10.47 -0.96 1.02
CA PHE A 273 10.15 -2.33 0.60
C PHE A 273 11.33 -2.99 -0.09
N ASP A 274 11.99 -2.28 -1.01
CA ASP A 274 13.15 -2.80 -1.73
C ASP A 274 14.28 -3.21 -0.77
N GLU A 275 14.58 -2.41 0.25
CA GLU A 275 15.62 -2.74 1.24
C GLU A 275 15.28 -4.00 2.05
N VAL A 276 14.04 -4.15 2.54
CA VAL A 276 13.64 -5.35 3.29
C VAL A 276 13.54 -6.59 2.42
N ILE A 277 13.21 -6.44 1.13
CA ILE A 277 13.21 -7.52 0.15
C ILE A 277 14.65 -7.95 -0.15
N ARG A 278 15.53 -7.05 -0.52
CA ARG A 278 16.93 -7.35 -0.88
C ARG A 278 17.74 -7.92 0.28
N SER A 279 17.47 -7.48 1.50
CA SER A 279 18.10 -8.07 2.69
C SER A 279 17.59 -9.46 3.02
N GLY A 280 16.49 -9.91 2.41
CA GLY A 280 15.80 -11.15 2.73
C GLY A 280 14.97 -11.10 4.03
N ALA A 281 14.91 -9.93 4.68
CA ALA A 281 14.20 -9.79 5.96
C ALA A 281 12.70 -10.05 5.84
N LEU A 282 12.07 -9.62 4.74
CA LEU A 282 10.65 -9.83 4.51
C LEU A 282 10.32 -11.32 4.33
N ALA A 283 11.13 -12.05 3.55
CA ALA A 283 10.98 -13.50 3.38
C ALA A 283 11.24 -14.27 4.68
N ALA A 284 12.24 -13.88 5.44
CA ALA A 284 12.54 -14.48 6.73
C ALA A 284 11.43 -14.25 7.79
N ALA A 285 10.70 -13.15 7.69
CA ALA A 285 9.58 -12.82 8.57
C ALA A 285 8.32 -13.64 8.25
N ALA A 286 8.15 -14.12 7.02
CA ALA A 286 6.99 -14.87 6.53
C ALA A 286 7.08 -16.37 6.91
N THR A 287 6.84 -16.68 8.18
CA THR A 287 7.02 -18.03 8.75
C THR A 287 5.76 -18.88 8.78
N GLU A 288 4.60 -18.31 8.46
CA GLU A 288 3.30 -18.99 8.48
C GLU A 288 2.54 -18.80 7.17
N LYS A 289 1.51 -19.60 6.98
CA LYS A 289 0.60 -19.46 5.83
C LYS A 289 -0.60 -18.60 6.22
N GLY A 290 -0.99 -17.75 5.29
CA GLY A 290 -2.22 -16.98 5.41
C GLY A 290 -3.48 -17.83 5.24
N PRO A 291 -4.63 -17.33 5.69
CA PRO A 291 -5.91 -18.01 5.58
C PRO A 291 -6.43 -18.03 4.13
N ASP A 292 -7.25 -19.05 3.81
CA ASP A 292 -7.96 -19.10 2.53
C ASP A 292 -9.24 -18.22 2.62
N LEU A 293 -9.12 -16.97 2.21
CA LEU A 293 -10.20 -15.97 2.29
C LEU A 293 -10.85 -15.68 0.93
N LEU A 294 -10.18 -15.99 -0.18
CA LEU A 294 -10.63 -15.58 -1.49
C LEU A 294 -11.58 -16.63 -2.09
N ALA A 295 -12.78 -16.20 -2.47
CA ALA A 295 -13.76 -17.06 -3.13
C ALA A 295 -13.41 -17.32 -4.61
N VAL A 296 -12.62 -16.45 -5.24
CA VAL A 296 -12.29 -16.46 -6.68
C VAL A 296 -10.79 -16.27 -6.85
#